data_4b6f486a54338dfebdfca3b7ab3f5647
#
_entry.id   4b6f486a54338dfebdfca3b7ab3f5647
#
_cell.length_a   1.000
_cell.length_b   1.000
_cell.length_c   1.000
_cell.angle_alpha   90.00
_cell.angle_beta   90.00
_cell.angle_gamma   90.00
#
_symmetry.space_group_name_H-M   'P 1'
#
loop_
_entity.id
_entity.type
_entity.pdbx_description
1 polymer ?
#
loop_
_entity_poly.entity_id
_entity_poly.type
_entity_poly.pdbx_seq_one_letter_code
_entity_poly.pdbx_strand_id
1 'polypeptide(L)'
;LPGGHDLEYRGTEEVLVIASPPAHDVIANGDLDSSIREPTFGSGGSMKTSTRRFEVERVSVTSSRPFEAVVAALKDAVGRLDLVQFAKASKQAGTFAELKEVIDRNPGKTGLMLFLELDHGAVLRKETGLTTPKMVRLVIGNPLVMKEIAKLVPEVGSYAPVTVLVDERADGVHLSYDRMASLLAPYGNIDAIAVARDLDSKIENLLLLDV
;
A
#
# COMPACT_ATOMS: atom_id res chain seq x y z
N LEU A 1 -34.23 4.88 35.43
CA LEU A 1 -34.78 3.61 34.93
C LEU A 1 -34.68 3.52 33.42
N PRO A 2 -34.42 2.37 32.81
CA PRO A 2 -33.22 1.55 32.84
C PRO A 2 -32.58 1.45 31.46
N GLY A 3 -31.42 0.83 31.43
CA GLY A 3 -30.98 0.04 30.27
C GLY A 3 -29.61 0.47 29.71
N GLY A 4 -28.55 0.16 30.46
CA GLY A 4 -27.23 0.00 29.85
C GLY A 4 -27.26 -1.18 28.89
N HIS A 5 -26.84 -0.94 27.65
CA HIS A 5 -26.41 -2.01 26.77
C HIS A 5 -24.90 -1.91 26.69
N ASP A 6 -24.24 -2.76 27.48
CA ASP A 6 -22.84 -3.12 27.32
C ASP A 6 -22.71 -3.83 25.97
N LEU A 7 -22.13 -3.14 25.00
CA LEU A 7 -21.63 -3.77 23.79
C LEU A 7 -20.24 -4.34 24.11
N GLU A 8 -20.22 -5.59 24.60
CA GLU A 8 -19.02 -6.42 24.62
C GLU A 8 -18.58 -6.65 23.17
N TYR A 9 -17.56 -5.91 22.73
CA TYR A 9 -16.88 -6.19 21.47
C TYR A 9 -15.94 -7.37 21.70
N ARG A 10 -16.44 -8.59 21.44
CA ARG A 10 -15.58 -9.77 21.31
C ARG A 10 -14.98 -9.76 19.93
N GLY A 11 -13.78 -9.17 19.82
CA GLY A 11 -12.95 -9.30 18.64
C GLY A 11 -12.42 -10.75 18.53
N THR A 12 -13.11 -11.59 17.80
CA THR A 12 -12.48 -12.74 17.18
C THR A 12 -11.84 -12.24 15.89
N GLU A 13 -10.53 -12.38 15.79
CA GLU A 13 -9.81 -12.23 14.52
C GLU A 13 -10.33 -13.31 13.55
N GLU A 14 -11.41 -13.04 12.87
CA GLU A 14 -11.73 -13.75 11.64
C GLU A 14 -10.87 -13.11 10.55
N VAL A 15 -9.74 -13.76 10.28
CA VAL A 15 -9.07 -13.64 9.00
C VAL A 15 -10.10 -13.99 7.96
N LEU A 16 -10.60 -13.01 7.21
CA LEU A 16 -11.49 -13.26 6.09
C LEU A 16 -10.69 -13.96 4.99
N VAL A 17 -10.50 -15.27 5.15
CA VAL A 17 -10.02 -16.14 4.10
C VAL A 17 -11.19 -16.31 3.15
N ILE A 18 -11.22 -15.50 2.09
CA ILE A 18 -12.14 -15.76 0.98
C ILE A 18 -11.57 -16.97 0.24
N ALA A 19 -11.96 -18.16 0.69
CA ALA A 19 -11.66 -19.39 -0.01
C ALA A 19 -12.32 -19.32 -1.39
N SER A 20 -11.52 -19.47 -2.43
CA SER A 20 -12.01 -19.66 -3.79
C SER A 20 -12.81 -20.98 -3.81
N PRO A 21 -14.05 -20.99 -4.34
CA PRO A 21 -14.73 -22.26 -4.57
C PRO A 21 -13.97 -23.07 -5.63
N PRO A 22 -13.99 -24.40 -5.53
CA PRO A 22 -13.37 -25.26 -6.53
C PRO A 22 -14.02 -25.02 -7.89
N ALA A 23 -13.20 -24.99 -8.92
CA ALA A 23 -13.65 -24.89 -10.30
C ALA A 23 -14.38 -26.18 -10.70
N HIS A 24 -15.68 -26.21 -10.59
CA HIS A 24 -16.53 -27.19 -11.28
C HIS A 24 -17.87 -26.57 -11.65
N ASP A 25 -18.21 -26.86 -12.92
CA ASP A 25 -19.48 -26.80 -13.60
C ASP A 25 -20.00 -25.43 -14.04
N VAL A 26 -19.67 -25.18 -15.32
CA VAL A 26 -20.46 -24.34 -16.23
C VAL A 26 -21.83 -24.96 -16.37
N ILE A 27 -22.84 -24.39 -15.71
CA ILE A 27 -24.24 -24.60 -16.08
C ILE A 27 -24.62 -23.49 -17.05
N ALA A 28 -24.82 -23.89 -18.28
CA ALA A 28 -25.49 -23.07 -19.31
C ALA A 28 -26.97 -22.95 -18.94
N ASN A 29 -27.55 -21.82 -19.28
CA ASN A 29 -28.97 -21.43 -19.33
C ASN A 29 -29.53 -20.70 -18.10
N GLY A 30 -29.76 -19.41 -18.32
CA GLY A 30 -30.56 -18.53 -17.49
C GLY A 30 -30.49 -17.09 -17.99
N ASP A 31 -31.54 -16.63 -18.61
CA ASP A 31 -31.73 -15.31 -19.22
C ASP A 31 -31.12 -14.17 -18.39
N LEU A 32 -30.07 -13.55 -18.91
CA LEU A 32 -29.57 -12.29 -18.41
C LEU A 32 -30.45 -11.16 -18.99
N ASP A 33 -31.10 -10.46 -18.10
CA ASP A 33 -31.85 -9.24 -18.34
C ASP A 33 -31.06 -8.28 -19.25
N SER A 34 -31.61 -8.03 -20.45
CA SER A 34 -31.04 -7.22 -21.54
C SER A 34 -31.16 -5.71 -21.29
N SER A 35 -31.33 -5.23 -20.06
CA SER A 35 -31.55 -3.82 -19.73
C SER A 35 -30.32 -2.98 -19.38
N ILE A 36 -29.12 -3.56 -19.36
CA ILE A 36 -27.88 -2.77 -19.19
C ILE A 36 -27.50 -2.20 -20.56
N ARG A 37 -27.93 -0.96 -20.83
CA ARG A 37 -27.48 -0.21 -21.99
C ARG A 37 -26.00 0.07 -21.86
N GLU A 38 -25.19 -0.48 -22.77
CA GLU A 38 -23.80 -0.07 -22.93
C GLU A 38 -23.74 1.43 -23.23
N PRO A 39 -22.89 2.22 -22.57
CA PRO A 39 -22.70 3.61 -22.92
C PRO A 39 -22.03 3.70 -24.29
N THR A 40 -22.80 4.11 -25.33
CA THR A 40 -22.27 4.41 -26.65
C THR A 40 -21.55 5.76 -26.61
N PHE A 41 -20.25 5.75 -26.46
CA PHE A 41 -19.40 6.90 -26.80
C PHE A 41 -19.04 6.85 -28.28
N GLY A 42 -19.19 8.01 -28.94
CA GLY A 42 -19.08 8.16 -30.38
C GLY A 42 -17.81 7.60 -31.01
N SER A 43 -17.98 7.07 -32.19
CA SER A 43 -17.05 6.63 -33.25
C SER A 43 -15.63 6.22 -32.83
N GLY A 44 -15.40 4.93 -32.62
CA GLY A 44 -14.12 4.32 -32.98
C GLY A 44 -13.37 3.48 -31.95
N GLY A 45 -13.71 3.45 -30.66
CA GLY A 45 -12.97 2.68 -29.67
C GLY A 45 -13.85 1.69 -28.90
N SER A 46 -13.58 0.38 -29.04
CA SER A 46 -14.17 -0.63 -28.15
C SER A 46 -13.48 -0.59 -26.81
N MET A 47 -14.17 -0.18 -25.72
CA MET A 47 -13.69 -0.30 -24.36
C MET A 47 -13.89 -1.75 -23.89
N LYS A 48 -12.78 -2.39 -23.44
CA LYS A 48 -12.84 -3.73 -22.83
C LYS A 48 -12.62 -3.59 -21.34
N THR A 49 -13.53 -4.12 -20.54
CA THR A 49 -13.42 -4.18 -19.09
C THR A 49 -12.98 -5.58 -18.67
N SER A 50 -12.03 -5.67 -17.75
CA SER A 50 -11.64 -6.92 -17.13
C SER A 50 -11.52 -6.74 -15.62
N THR A 51 -11.86 -7.76 -14.85
CA THR A 51 -11.72 -7.78 -13.40
C THR A 51 -10.73 -8.87 -13.00
N ARG A 52 -9.77 -8.53 -12.15
CA ARG A 52 -8.82 -9.48 -11.55
C ARG A 52 -8.95 -9.44 -10.04
N ARG A 53 -9.02 -10.61 -9.43
CA ARG A 53 -9.00 -10.76 -7.97
C ARG A 53 -7.57 -11.00 -7.50
N PHE A 54 -7.23 -10.43 -6.35
CA PHE A 54 -5.91 -10.54 -5.73
C PHE A 54 -6.08 -11.12 -4.33
N GLU A 55 -5.18 -12.02 -3.98
CA GLU A 55 -4.97 -12.45 -2.62
C GLU A 55 -3.78 -11.66 -2.07
N VAL A 56 -4.02 -10.88 -1.00
CA VAL A 56 -3.03 -9.94 -0.45
C VAL A 56 -2.54 -10.44 0.90
N GLU A 57 -1.23 -10.56 1.05
CA GLU A 57 -0.59 -10.85 2.32
C GLU A 57 -0.30 -9.55 3.08
N ARG A 58 -0.91 -9.38 4.25
CA ARG A 58 -0.65 -8.25 5.14
C ARG A 58 0.26 -8.64 6.29
N VAL A 59 1.36 -7.91 6.45
CA VAL A 59 2.22 -7.96 7.63
C VAL A 59 1.72 -6.92 8.63
N SER A 60 1.54 -7.33 9.90
CA SER A 60 1.18 -6.44 10.99
C SER A 60 2.14 -6.62 12.15
N VAL A 61 2.57 -5.50 12.73
CA VAL A 61 3.46 -5.45 13.89
C VAL A 61 2.82 -4.54 14.93
N THR A 62 2.87 -4.91 16.21
CA THR A 62 2.36 -4.09 17.32
C THR A 62 3.53 -3.67 18.20
N SER A 63 3.65 -2.37 18.45
CA SER A 63 4.67 -1.78 19.33
C SER A 63 4.04 -1.21 20.59
N SER A 64 4.68 -1.42 21.74
CA SER A 64 4.31 -0.78 22.99
C SER A 64 4.89 0.64 23.16
N ARG A 65 5.68 1.10 22.21
CA ARG A 65 6.29 2.44 22.23
C ARG A 65 5.25 3.53 21.89
N PRO A 66 5.47 4.77 22.37
CA PRO A 66 4.62 5.90 22.00
C PRO A 66 4.56 6.10 20.48
N PHE A 67 3.39 6.47 19.98
CA PHE A 67 3.13 6.68 18.55
C PHE A 67 4.17 7.58 17.86
N GLU A 68 4.51 8.71 18.48
CA GLU A 68 5.49 9.66 17.92
C GLU A 68 6.88 9.06 17.82
N ALA A 69 7.26 8.22 18.78
CA ALA A 69 8.55 7.55 18.79
C ALA A 69 8.65 6.51 17.66
N VAL A 70 7.57 5.76 17.43
CA VAL A 70 7.49 4.79 16.32
C VAL A 70 7.57 5.51 14.97
N VAL A 71 6.75 6.55 14.77
CA VAL A 71 6.76 7.32 13.51
C VAL A 71 8.12 7.99 13.27
N ALA A 72 8.74 8.55 14.31
CA ALA A 72 10.06 9.15 14.20
C ALA A 72 11.13 8.12 13.80
N ALA A 73 11.14 6.94 14.41
CA ALA A 73 12.10 5.88 14.10
C ALA A 73 11.99 5.43 12.62
N LEU A 74 10.77 5.22 12.13
CA LEU A 74 10.54 4.91 10.72
C LEU A 74 11.08 6.01 9.80
N LYS A 75 10.80 7.27 10.11
CA LYS A 75 11.22 8.42 9.32
C LYS A 75 12.73 8.65 9.33
N ASP A 76 13.41 8.31 10.42
CA ASP A 76 14.87 8.41 10.54
C ASP A 76 15.61 7.29 9.79
N ALA A 77 14.95 6.16 9.57
CA ALA A 77 15.51 5.03 8.84
C ALA A 77 15.41 5.20 7.31
N VAL A 78 14.43 5.96 6.83
CA VAL A 78 14.23 6.24 5.41
C VAL A 78 14.76 7.63 5.04
N GLY A 79 15.20 7.79 3.79
CA GLY A 79 15.53 9.11 3.26
C GLY A 79 14.28 9.97 3.05
N ARG A 80 14.46 11.26 2.84
CA ARG A 80 13.36 12.16 2.45
C ARG A 80 13.50 12.54 0.98
N LEU A 81 12.41 12.40 0.23
CA LEU A 81 12.33 12.86 -1.15
C LEU A 81 11.45 14.12 -1.20
N ASP A 82 12.06 15.24 -1.56
CA ASP A 82 11.28 16.43 -1.94
C ASP A 82 10.68 16.19 -3.33
N LEU A 83 9.37 15.91 -3.37
CA LEU A 83 8.65 15.59 -4.62
C LEU A 83 8.70 16.73 -5.64
N VAL A 84 8.70 17.98 -5.21
CA VAL A 84 8.75 19.14 -6.11
C VAL A 84 10.12 19.24 -6.76
N GLN A 85 11.18 19.15 -5.96
CA GLN A 85 12.56 19.17 -6.46
C GLN A 85 12.86 17.93 -7.31
N PHE A 86 12.38 16.77 -6.89
CA PHE A 86 12.52 15.53 -7.66
C PHE A 86 11.83 15.63 -9.03
N ALA A 87 10.58 16.11 -9.08
CA ALA A 87 9.86 16.28 -10.34
C ALA A 87 10.55 17.27 -11.26
N LYS A 88 11.11 18.37 -10.71
CA LYS A 88 11.89 19.36 -11.47
C LYS A 88 13.17 18.73 -12.02
N ALA A 89 13.95 18.08 -11.16
CA ALA A 89 15.19 17.43 -11.55
C ALA A 89 14.98 16.31 -12.57
N SER A 90 13.91 15.51 -12.41
CA SER A 90 13.54 14.46 -13.38
C SER A 90 13.22 15.00 -14.77
N LYS A 91 12.60 16.19 -14.84
CA LYS A 91 12.32 16.86 -16.12
C LYS A 91 13.57 17.46 -16.75
N GLN A 92 14.55 17.87 -15.94
CA GLN A 92 15.79 18.49 -16.37
C GLN A 92 16.88 17.48 -16.74
N ALA A 93 16.82 16.27 -16.16
CA ALA A 93 17.77 15.21 -16.48
C ALA A 93 17.64 14.80 -17.96
N GLY A 94 18.72 14.95 -18.70
CA GLY A 94 18.82 14.55 -20.10
C GLY A 94 19.13 13.06 -20.28
N THR A 95 19.66 12.43 -19.23
CA THR A 95 20.07 11.02 -19.22
C THR A 95 19.57 10.29 -17.98
N PHE A 96 19.49 8.96 -18.07
CA PHE A 96 19.18 8.13 -16.90
C PHE A 96 20.26 8.23 -15.81
N ALA A 97 21.52 8.41 -16.18
CA ALA A 97 22.62 8.57 -15.21
C ALA A 97 22.42 9.82 -14.34
N GLU A 98 22.09 10.95 -14.94
CA GLU A 98 21.76 12.18 -14.21
C GLU A 98 20.55 12.00 -13.28
N LEU A 99 19.48 11.35 -13.75
CA LEU A 99 18.32 11.05 -12.92
C LEU A 99 18.68 10.12 -11.75
N LYS A 100 19.51 9.12 -12.00
CA LYS A 100 19.99 8.20 -10.97
C LYS A 100 20.77 8.93 -9.88
N GLU A 101 21.64 9.87 -10.25
CA GLU A 101 22.37 10.71 -9.29
C GLU A 101 21.42 11.53 -8.40
N VAL A 102 20.32 12.06 -8.96
CA VAL A 102 19.31 12.78 -8.18
C VAL A 102 18.67 11.86 -7.13
N ILE A 103 18.36 10.63 -7.52
CA ILE A 103 17.73 9.63 -6.63
C ILE A 103 18.74 9.19 -5.54
N ASP A 104 19.99 8.92 -5.91
CA ASP A 104 21.02 8.43 -5.02
C ASP A 104 21.51 9.46 -3.97
N ARG A 105 21.13 10.74 -4.09
CA ARG A 105 21.52 11.78 -3.11
C ARG A 105 20.86 11.62 -1.75
N ASN A 106 19.70 11.02 -1.67
CA ASN A 106 18.88 10.94 -0.45
C ASN A 106 18.34 9.53 -0.10
N PRO A 107 19.05 8.45 -0.38
CA PRO A 107 18.60 7.16 0.12
C PRO A 107 18.80 7.15 1.63
N GLY A 108 17.75 6.84 2.40
CA GLY A 108 17.90 6.56 3.82
C GLY A 108 18.82 5.36 4.06
N LYS A 109 19.06 5.02 5.31
CA LYS A 109 19.88 3.85 5.71
C LYS A 109 19.40 2.54 5.07
N THR A 110 18.10 2.47 4.77
CA THR A 110 17.44 1.31 4.14
C THR A 110 17.47 1.32 2.61
N GLY A 111 17.95 2.40 2.00
CA GLY A 111 17.82 2.63 0.56
C GLY A 111 16.40 2.99 0.12
N LEU A 112 15.52 3.29 1.07
CA LEU A 112 14.14 3.71 0.84
C LEU A 112 13.98 5.19 1.15
N MET A 113 12.97 5.82 0.54
CA MET A 113 12.65 7.24 0.70
C MET A 113 11.18 7.42 1.07
N LEU A 114 10.92 8.37 1.95
CA LEU A 114 9.57 8.86 2.25
C LEU A 114 9.17 9.88 1.18
N PHE A 115 8.11 9.56 0.44
CA PHE A 115 7.52 10.42 -0.58
C PHE A 115 6.46 11.34 0.00
N LEU A 116 5.61 10.79 0.89
CA LEU A 116 4.47 11.50 1.43
C LEU A 116 4.11 10.94 2.80
N GLU A 117 3.65 11.83 3.68
CA GLU A 117 3.07 11.52 4.97
C GLU A 117 1.65 12.09 5.02
N LEU A 118 0.66 11.25 5.30
CA LEU A 118 -0.74 11.63 5.38
C LEU A 118 -1.27 11.37 6.80
N ASP A 119 -1.63 12.42 7.52
CA ASP A 119 -2.28 12.31 8.83
C ASP A 119 -3.78 12.08 8.67
N HIS A 120 -4.16 10.80 8.50
CA HIS A 120 -5.58 10.42 8.42
C HIS A 120 -6.30 10.62 9.76
N GLY A 121 -5.59 10.51 10.88
CA GLY A 121 -6.14 10.77 12.21
C GLY A 121 -6.58 12.22 12.41
N ALA A 122 -6.03 13.17 11.66
CA ALA A 122 -6.40 14.58 11.78
C ALA A 122 -7.88 14.82 11.50
N VAL A 123 -8.47 14.12 10.53
CA VAL A 123 -9.90 14.23 10.20
C VAL A 123 -10.74 13.70 11.35
N LEU A 124 -10.40 12.51 11.87
CA LEU A 124 -11.09 11.89 13.00
C LEU A 124 -11.05 12.77 14.26
N ARG A 125 -9.87 13.31 14.57
CA ARG A 125 -9.69 14.21 15.72
C ARG A 125 -10.47 15.52 15.56
N LYS A 126 -10.60 16.04 14.34
CA LYS A 126 -11.41 17.23 14.06
C LYS A 126 -12.90 16.97 14.25
N GLU A 127 -13.38 15.80 13.85
CA GLU A 127 -14.78 15.40 14.03
C GLU A 127 -15.13 15.20 15.50
N THR A 128 -14.27 14.49 16.24
CA THR A 128 -14.55 14.13 17.64
C THR A 128 -14.15 15.19 18.66
N GLY A 129 -13.28 16.13 18.31
CA GLY A 129 -12.67 17.09 19.24
C GLY A 129 -11.64 16.46 20.19
N LEU A 130 -11.30 15.19 20.00
CA LEU A 130 -10.31 14.43 20.79
C LEU A 130 -8.91 14.59 20.22
N THR A 131 -7.91 14.21 21.01
CA THR A 131 -6.50 14.16 20.56
C THR A 131 -6.12 12.80 19.94
N THR A 132 -6.96 11.79 20.09
CA THR A 132 -6.82 10.42 19.57
C THR A 132 -8.06 10.05 18.75
N PRO A 133 -8.02 9.03 17.89
CA PRO A 133 -6.84 8.21 17.59
C PRO A 133 -5.83 8.92 16.67
N LYS A 134 -4.56 8.53 16.77
CA LYS A 134 -3.52 8.94 15.83
C LYS A 134 -3.42 7.92 14.74
N MET A 135 -3.32 8.37 13.49
CA MET A 135 -3.23 7.50 12.32
C MET A 135 -2.49 8.21 11.21
N VAL A 136 -1.37 7.64 10.78
CA VAL A 136 -0.52 8.19 9.73
C VAL A 136 -0.28 7.13 8.67
N ARG A 137 -0.41 7.52 7.40
CA ARG A 137 0.01 6.72 6.25
C ARG A 137 1.33 7.26 5.72
N LEU A 138 2.35 6.44 5.72
CA LEU A 138 3.66 6.73 5.14
C LEU A 138 3.74 6.10 3.76
N VAL A 139 4.03 6.92 2.73
CA VAL A 139 4.23 6.46 1.35
C VAL A 139 5.73 6.36 1.12
N ILE A 140 6.23 5.13 0.98
CA ILE A 140 7.66 4.81 1.03
C ILE A 140 8.06 4.01 -0.21
N GLY A 141 9.26 4.22 -0.74
CA GLY A 141 9.76 3.45 -1.86
C GLY A 141 11.10 3.92 -2.38
N ASN A 142 11.47 3.38 -3.54
CA ASN A 142 12.64 3.83 -4.30
C ASN A 142 12.30 3.76 -5.79
N PRO A 143 12.41 4.87 -6.55
CA PRO A 143 12.11 4.91 -7.98
C PRO A 143 12.94 3.92 -8.81
N LEU A 144 14.18 3.62 -8.38
CA LEU A 144 15.05 2.65 -9.06
C LEU A 144 14.55 1.23 -8.91
N VAL A 145 14.03 0.87 -7.72
CA VAL A 145 13.39 -0.45 -7.47
C VAL A 145 12.10 -0.56 -8.28
N MET A 146 11.23 0.45 -8.20
CA MET A 146 9.98 0.48 -8.97
C MET A 146 10.23 0.32 -10.46
N LYS A 147 11.24 0.99 -11.01
CA LYS A 147 11.62 0.91 -12.42
C LYS A 147 11.96 -0.54 -12.84
N GLU A 148 12.67 -1.29 -12.01
CA GLU A 148 13.02 -2.68 -12.36
C GLU A 148 11.78 -3.57 -12.45
N ILE A 149 10.82 -3.40 -11.55
CA ILE A 149 9.55 -4.13 -11.61
C ILE A 149 8.70 -3.66 -12.79
N ALA A 150 8.60 -2.34 -13.02
CA ALA A 150 7.77 -1.76 -14.06
C ALA A 150 8.14 -2.17 -15.48
N LYS A 151 9.43 -2.48 -15.72
CA LYS A 151 9.89 -3.05 -16.99
C LYS A 151 9.27 -4.41 -17.30
N LEU A 152 8.89 -5.16 -16.28
CA LEU A 152 8.40 -6.53 -16.35
C LEU A 152 6.88 -6.59 -16.18
N VAL A 153 6.35 -5.78 -15.26
CA VAL A 153 4.93 -5.68 -14.89
C VAL A 153 4.58 -4.21 -14.74
N PRO A 154 4.12 -3.52 -15.80
CA PRO A 154 3.78 -2.10 -15.77
C PRO A 154 2.73 -1.72 -14.72
N GLU A 155 1.83 -2.67 -14.39
CA GLU A 155 0.76 -2.48 -13.40
C GLU A 155 1.28 -2.23 -11.98
N VAL A 156 2.57 -2.47 -11.71
CA VAL A 156 3.21 -2.08 -10.43
C VAL A 156 3.02 -0.59 -10.12
N GLY A 157 2.85 0.23 -11.14
CA GLY A 157 2.54 1.66 -10.97
C GLY A 157 1.28 1.94 -10.16
N SER A 158 0.37 0.96 -10.04
CA SER A 158 -0.82 1.06 -9.18
C SER A 158 -0.53 0.74 -7.71
N TYR A 159 0.63 0.15 -7.39
CA TYR A 159 0.99 -0.33 -6.05
C TYR A 159 2.23 0.37 -5.48
N ALA A 160 3.08 0.94 -6.33
CA ALA A 160 4.30 1.64 -5.93
C ALA A 160 4.13 3.18 -6.10
N PRO A 161 4.66 3.97 -5.15
CA PRO A 161 5.37 3.55 -3.95
C PRO A 161 4.46 2.84 -2.95
N VAL A 162 5.03 1.96 -2.11
CA VAL A 162 4.27 1.19 -1.11
C VAL A 162 3.81 2.06 0.05
N THR A 163 2.89 1.55 0.85
CA THR A 163 2.35 2.27 2.00
C THR A 163 2.52 1.47 3.28
N VAL A 164 2.94 2.17 4.33
CA VAL A 164 2.93 1.69 5.72
C VAL A 164 1.90 2.52 6.47
N LEU A 165 0.91 1.87 7.05
CA LEU A 165 -0.03 2.50 7.96
C LEU A 165 0.49 2.34 9.39
N VAL A 166 0.50 3.43 10.15
CA VAL A 166 0.79 3.45 11.56
C VAL A 166 -0.42 4.02 12.28
N ASP A 167 -1.03 3.24 13.18
CA ASP A 167 -2.22 3.65 13.91
C ASP A 167 -2.13 3.29 15.40
N GLU A 168 -2.67 4.18 16.23
CA GLU A 168 -2.71 4.03 17.68
C GLU A 168 -4.01 3.34 18.09
N ARG A 169 -3.90 2.25 18.86
CA ARG A 169 -5.03 1.50 19.40
C ARG A 169 -4.88 1.31 20.91
N ALA A 170 -5.88 0.72 21.55
CA ALA A 170 -5.89 0.50 23.00
C ALA A 170 -4.75 -0.45 23.46
N ASP A 171 -4.31 -1.34 22.62
CA ASP A 171 -3.27 -2.36 22.88
C ASP A 171 -1.88 -1.97 22.39
N GLY A 172 -1.73 -0.81 21.77
CA GLY A 172 -0.44 -0.29 21.29
C GLY A 172 -0.49 0.43 19.97
N VAL A 173 0.67 0.62 19.37
CA VAL A 173 0.82 1.22 18.05
C VAL A 173 0.96 0.11 17.02
N HIS A 174 0.04 0.07 16.06
CA HIS A 174 0.01 -0.91 15.00
C HIS A 174 0.66 -0.37 13.75
N LEU A 175 1.52 -1.19 13.14
CA LEU A 175 2.14 -0.93 11.84
C LEU A 175 1.65 -2.01 10.88
N SER A 176 1.16 -1.63 9.71
CA SER A 176 0.71 -2.61 8.71
C SER A 176 1.21 -2.28 7.31
N TYR A 177 1.52 -3.34 6.57
CA TYR A 177 2.06 -3.32 5.22
C TYR A 177 1.52 -4.47 4.38
N ASP A 178 1.08 -4.19 3.17
CA ASP A 178 0.66 -5.21 2.21
C ASP A 178 1.84 -5.58 1.30
N ARG A 179 2.24 -6.86 1.30
CA ARG A 179 3.40 -7.36 0.55
C ARG A 179 3.25 -7.12 -0.94
N MET A 180 4.23 -6.44 -1.53
CA MET A 180 4.29 -6.19 -2.97
C MET A 180 4.32 -7.50 -3.77
N ALA A 181 5.03 -8.52 -3.28
CA ALA A 181 5.10 -9.81 -3.94
C ALA A 181 3.72 -10.47 -4.09
N SER A 182 2.83 -10.33 -3.08
CA SER A 182 1.46 -10.85 -3.17
C SER A 182 0.61 -10.09 -4.20
N LEU A 183 0.80 -8.78 -4.31
CA LEU A 183 0.13 -7.95 -5.32
C LEU A 183 0.59 -8.27 -6.74
N LEU A 184 1.85 -8.71 -6.92
CA LEU A 184 2.43 -9.05 -8.22
C LEU A 184 2.26 -10.54 -8.59
N ALA A 185 1.95 -11.41 -7.63
CA ALA A 185 1.79 -12.84 -7.88
C ALA A 185 0.83 -13.17 -9.04
N PRO A 186 -0.35 -12.50 -9.19
CA PRO A 186 -1.29 -12.79 -10.27
C PRO A 186 -0.78 -12.44 -11.68
N TYR A 187 0.33 -11.72 -11.80
CA TYR A 187 0.94 -11.39 -13.10
C TYR A 187 1.92 -12.47 -13.57
N GLY A 188 2.33 -13.40 -12.68
CA GLY A 188 3.09 -14.60 -13.03
C GLY A 188 4.53 -14.33 -13.47
N ASN A 189 5.06 -13.12 -13.27
CA ASN A 189 6.44 -12.80 -13.65
C ASN A 189 7.41 -13.04 -12.48
N ILE A 190 8.22 -14.09 -12.57
CA ILE A 190 9.10 -14.55 -11.50
C ILE A 190 10.15 -13.50 -11.14
N ASP A 191 10.72 -12.82 -12.14
CA ASP A 191 11.77 -11.80 -11.91
C ASP A 191 11.20 -10.57 -11.21
N ALA A 192 9.99 -10.12 -11.60
CA ALA A 192 9.29 -9.05 -10.92
C ALA A 192 8.98 -9.40 -9.46
N ILE A 193 8.53 -10.64 -9.21
CA ILE A 193 8.24 -11.14 -7.86
C ILE A 193 9.54 -11.22 -7.02
N ALA A 194 10.68 -11.58 -7.61
CA ALA A 194 11.95 -11.60 -6.89
C ALA A 194 12.34 -10.21 -6.41
N VAL A 195 12.27 -9.19 -7.28
CA VAL A 195 12.52 -7.78 -6.89
C VAL A 195 11.52 -7.30 -5.84
N ALA A 196 10.26 -7.70 -5.95
CA ALA A 196 9.24 -7.35 -4.96
C ALA A 196 9.52 -7.96 -3.59
N ARG A 197 10.00 -9.22 -3.51
CA ARG A 197 10.40 -9.86 -2.25
C ARG A 197 11.58 -9.16 -1.58
N ASP A 198 12.55 -8.67 -2.35
CA ASP A 198 13.65 -7.87 -1.82
C ASP A 198 13.15 -6.55 -1.22
N LEU A 199 12.16 -5.92 -1.86
CA LEU A 199 11.49 -4.74 -1.33
C LEU A 199 10.70 -5.08 -0.06
N ASP A 200 9.90 -6.17 -0.07
CA ASP A 200 9.14 -6.63 1.09
C ASP A 200 10.06 -6.85 2.30
N SER A 201 11.20 -7.52 2.10
CA SER A 201 12.19 -7.75 3.17
C SER A 201 12.72 -6.44 3.75
N LYS A 202 12.93 -5.41 2.93
CA LYS A 202 13.38 -4.10 3.42
C LYS A 202 12.30 -3.37 4.22
N ILE A 203 11.04 -3.46 3.78
CA ILE A 203 9.91 -2.86 4.50
C ILE A 203 9.67 -3.62 5.80
N GLU A 204 9.66 -4.94 5.79
CA GLU A 204 9.47 -5.76 7.01
C GLU A 204 10.57 -5.47 8.05
N ASN A 205 11.83 -5.38 7.63
CA ASN A 205 12.91 -4.96 8.51
C ASN A 205 12.71 -3.54 9.06
N LEU A 206 12.15 -2.64 8.25
CA LEU A 206 11.81 -1.28 8.70
C LEU A 206 10.71 -1.30 9.77
N LEU A 207 9.69 -2.16 9.63
CA LEU A 207 8.63 -2.30 10.63
C LEU A 207 9.14 -2.86 11.96
N LEU A 208 10.23 -3.63 11.93
CA LEU A 208 10.85 -4.26 13.11
C LEU A 208 11.91 -3.37 13.76
N LEU A 209 12.18 -2.18 13.23
CA LEU A 209 13.13 -1.25 13.85
C LEU A 209 12.58 -0.78 15.19
N ASP A 210 13.20 -1.22 16.28
CA ASP A 210 12.86 -0.80 17.64
C ASP A 210 11.43 -1.14 18.12
N VAL A 211 10.90 -2.28 17.73
CA VAL A 211 9.63 -2.78 18.26
C VAL A 211 9.82 -3.48 19.59
#